data_1a0b9f90e497d0936bd85d2297c9023d
#
_entry.id   1a0b9f90e497d0936bd85d2297c9023d
#
_cell.length_a   1.000
_cell.length_b   1.000
_cell.length_c   1.000
_cell.angle_alpha   90.00
_cell.angle_beta   90.00
_cell.angle_gamma   90.00
#
_symmetry.space_group_name_H-M   'P 1'
#
loop_
_entity.id
_entity.type
_entity.pdbx_description
1 polymer ?
#
loop_
_entity_poly.entity_id
_entity_poly.type
_entity_poly.pdbx_seq_one_letter_code
_entity_poly.pdbx_strand_id
1 'polypeptide(L)'
;MTSDTPEQPDDEQTSRGVQIANQIIDFANKQLENGESPEAIASGMRHAAANFSAFAFFGIEELPKDPNAMVDEFIDFFEHYLGVHKPKDAPIDSLAQLIERAKNDF
;
A
#
# COMPACT_ATOMS: atom_id res chain seq x y z
N MET A 1 -23.97 20.27 1.84
CA MET A 1 -24.62 19.34 1.30
C MET A 1 -23.85 18.14 1.06
N THR A 2 -24.39 17.21 1.28
CA THR A 2 -23.73 16.01 1.11
C THR A 2 -23.70 15.65 -0.32
N SER A 3 -22.90 14.75 -0.60
CA SER A 3 -22.86 14.18 -1.89
C SER A 3 -24.20 13.58 -2.22
N ASP A 4 -24.67 13.84 -3.39
CA ASP A 4 -25.91 13.27 -3.81
C ASP A 4 -25.75 11.90 -4.37
N THR A 5 -24.53 11.43 -4.52
CA THR A 5 -24.29 10.13 -5.06
C THR A 5 -24.43 9.11 -3.97
N PRO A 6 -25.31 8.13 -4.12
CA PRO A 6 -25.40 7.09 -3.12
C PRO A 6 -24.08 6.35 -3.06
N GLU A 7 -23.56 6.21 -1.86
CA GLU A 7 -22.32 5.52 -1.71
C GLU A 7 -22.55 4.04 -1.67
N GLN A 8 -21.72 3.32 -2.39
CA GLN A 8 -21.76 1.88 -2.33
C GLN A 8 -20.94 1.41 -1.14
N PRO A 9 -21.28 0.26 -0.56
CA PRO A 9 -20.48 -0.25 0.56
C PRO A 9 -19.01 -0.36 0.25
N ASP A 10 -18.66 -0.71 -0.99
CA ASP A 10 -17.26 -0.82 -1.37
C ASP A 10 -16.56 0.52 -1.32
N ASP A 11 -17.28 1.59 -1.72
CA ASP A 11 -16.70 2.91 -1.70
C ASP A 11 -16.46 3.39 -0.28
N GLU A 12 -17.37 3.06 0.63
CA GLU A 12 -17.19 3.42 2.02
C GLU A 12 -16.00 2.71 2.63
N GLN A 13 -15.84 1.43 2.33
CA GLN A 13 -14.71 0.68 2.86
C GLN A 13 -13.40 1.17 2.27
N THR A 14 -13.41 1.53 1.00
CA THR A 14 -12.23 2.10 0.38
C THR A 14 -11.87 3.42 1.03
N SER A 15 -12.87 4.27 1.30
CA SER A 15 -12.61 5.53 1.97
C SER A 15 -12.05 5.34 3.35
N ARG A 16 -12.57 4.35 4.10
CA ARG A 16 -12.02 4.06 5.42
C ARG A 16 -10.59 3.58 5.34
N GLY A 17 -10.30 2.73 4.38
CA GLY A 17 -8.94 2.26 4.17
C GLY A 17 -7.99 3.40 3.90
N VAL A 18 -8.42 4.35 3.06
CA VAL A 18 -7.60 5.51 2.75
C VAL A 18 -7.37 6.36 4.00
N GLN A 19 -8.41 6.56 4.81
CA GLN A 19 -8.28 7.32 6.04
C GLN A 19 -7.28 6.67 7.00
N ILE A 20 -7.38 5.37 7.15
CA ILE A 20 -6.45 4.64 8.00
C ILE A 20 -5.05 4.74 7.44
N ALA A 21 -4.90 4.60 6.13
CA ALA A 21 -3.60 4.71 5.50
C ALA A 21 -2.98 6.08 5.76
N ASN A 22 -3.79 7.13 5.68
CA ASN A 22 -3.29 8.48 5.93
C ASN A 22 -2.80 8.64 7.36
N GLN A 23 -3.49 8.02 8.33
CA GLN A 23 -3.04 8.05 9.71
C GLN A 23 -1.71 7.34 9.88
N ILE A 24 -1.54 6.24 9.19
CA ILE A 24 -0.28 5.50 9.24
C ILE A 24 0.84 6.33 8.61
N ILE A 25 0.55 7.00 7.51
CA ILE A 25 1.52 7.87 6.86
C ILE A 25 1.89 9.04 7.76
N ASP A 26 0.92 9.60 8.49
CA ASP A 26 1.22 10.66 9.45
C ASP A 26 2.19 10.17 10.51
N PHE A 27 1.99 8.95 10.99
CA PHE A 27 2.93 8.37 11.94
C PHE A 27 4.31 8.22 11.33
N ALA A 28 4.37 7.72 10.09
CA ALA A 28 5.65 7.56 9.41
C ALA A 28 6.36 8.88 9.23
N ASN A 29 5.62 9.93 8.89
CA ASN A 29 6.20 11.25 8.71
C ASN A 29 6.78 11.79 10.02
N LYS A 30 6.13 11.50 11.13
CA LYS A 30 6.69 11.89 12.43
C LYS A 30 7.99 11.17 12.72
N GLN A 31 8.08 9.91 12.33
CA GLN A 31 9.33 9.19 12.51
C GLN A 31 10.44 9.80 11.66
N LEU A 32 10.12 10.24 10.45
CA LEU A 32 11.10 10.95 9.63
C LEU A 32 11.58 12.21 10.32
N GLU A 33 10.64 12.97 10.87
CA GLU A 33 11.00 14.21 11.59
C GLU A 33 11.89 13.92 12.79
N ASN A 34 11.72 12.77 13.40
CA ASN A 34 12.52 12.37 14.54
C ASN A 34 13.87 11.77 14.15
N GLY A 35 14.16 11.70 12.87
CA GLY A 35 15.47 11.27 12.41
C GLY A 35 15.57 9.82 11.98
N GLU A 36 14.45 9.09 11.98
CA GLU A 36 14.49 7.72 11.49
C GLU A 36 14.68 7.69 9.99
N SER A 37 15.36 6.68 9.50
CA SER A 37 15.62 6.59 8.07
C SER A 37 14.35 6.17 7.32
N PRO A 38 14.17 6.68 6.10
CA PRO A 38 13.04 6.24 5.29
C PRO A 38 13.02 4.74 5.06
N GLU A 39 14.19 4.13 4.93
CA GLU A 39 14.27 2.69 4.71
C GLU A 39 13.77 1.90 5.91
N ALA A 40 14.16 2.33 7.11
CA ALA A 40 13.71 1.65 8.31
C ALA A 40 12.20 1.78 8.49
N ILE A 41 11.68 2.98 8.21
CA ILE A 41 10.25 3.22 8.33
C ILE A 41 9.49 2.36 7.33
N ALA A 42 9.94 2.36 6.08
CA ALA A 42 9.26 1.58 5.04
C ALA A 42 9.30 0.09 5.36
N SER A 43 10.42 -0.39 5.86
CA SER A 43 10.53 -1.79 6.24
C SER A 43 9.56 -2.13 7.36
N GLY A 44 9.48 -1.27 8.36
CA GLY A 44 8.55 -1.47 9.47
C GLY A 44 7.11 -1.49 9.00
N MET A 45 6.78 -0.60 8.09
CA MET A 45 5.42 -0.54 7.57
C MET A 45 5.08 -1.80 6.79
N ARG A 46 6.03 -2.33 6.01
CA ARG A 46 5.79 -3.57 5.28
C ARG A 46 5.59 -4.74 6.22
N HIS A 47 6.40 -4.81 7.27
CA HIS A 47 6.22 -5.86 8.28
C HIS A 47 4.86 -5.76 8.94
N ALA A 48 4.48 -4.56 9.32
CA ALA A 48 3.19 -4.37 9.99
C ALA A 48 2.04 -4.71 9.06
N ALA A 49 2.14 -4.27 7.81
CA ALA A 49 1.08 -4.54 6.85
C ALA A 49 0.94 -6.03 6.58
N ALA A 50 2.06 -6.73 6.42
CA ALA A 50 2.00 -8.16 6.17
C ALA A 50 1.43 -8.90 7.36
N ASN A 51 1.86 -8.52 8.56
CA ASN A 51 1.38 -9.16 9.77
C ASN A 51 -0.13 -8.97 9.93
N PHE A 52 -0.57 -7.74 9.83
CA PHE A 52 -1.98 -7.46 10.02
C PHE A 52 -2.83 -8.02 8.89
N SER A 53 -2.32 -8.00 7.67
CA SER A 53 -3.03 -8.57 6.53
C SER A 53 -3.24 -10.06 6.71
N ALA A 54 -2.23 -10.77 7.21
CA ALA A 54 -2.36 -12.19 7.47
C ALA A 54 -3.39 -12.44 8.56
N PHE A 55 -3.38 -11.62 9.60
CA PHE A 55 -4.37 -11.72 10.66
C PHE A 55 -5.78 -11.52 10.10
N ALA A 56 -5.96 -10.47 9.30
CA ALA A 56 -7.27 -10.16 8.74
C ALA A 56 -7.73 -11.24 7.77
N PHE A 57 -6.78 -11.81 7.02
CA PHE A 57 -7.12 -12.86 6.07
C PHE A 57 -7.82 -14.03 6.77
N PHE A 58 -7.28 -14.45 7.89
CA PHE A 58 -7.87 -15.55 8.61
C PHE A 58 -9.07 -15.15 9.44
N GLY A 59 -9.25 -13.86 9.67
CA GLY A 59 -10.42 -13.36 10.38
C GLY A 59 -11.69 -13.27 9.54
N ILE A 60 -11.53 -13.32 8.22
CA ILE A 60 -12.67 -13.30 7.32
C ILE A 60 -13.14 -14.72 7.09
N GLU A 61 -14.43 -14.94 7.25
CA GLU A 61 -14.96 -16.31 7.21
C GLU A 61 -15.37 -16.75 5.81
N GLU A 62 -15.23 -15.91 4.84
CA GLU A 62 -15.62 -16.26 3.48
C GLU A 62 -14.67 -17.28 2.87
N LEU A 63 -15.22 -18.24 2.19
CA LEU A 63 -14.45 -19.28 1.52
C LEU A 63 -14.92 -19.39 0.08
N PRO A 64 -14.04 -19.77 -0.83
CA PRO A 64 -12.63 -20.06 -0.64
C PRO A 64 -11.81 -18.77 -0.53
N LYS A 65 -10.68 -18.87 0.16
CA LYS A 65 -9.79 -17.73 0.34
C LYS A 65 -8.55 -17.90 -0.51
N ASP A 66 -8.13 -16.82 -1.12
CA ASP A 66 -6.96 -16.83 -1.97
C ASP A 66 -6.01 -15.71 -1.53
N PRO A 67 -4.91 -16.07 -0.87
CA PRO A 67 -3.97 -15.04 -0.43
C PRO A 67 -3.34 -14.27 -1.60
N ASN A 68 -3.33 -14.85 -2.78
CA ASN A 68 -2.78 -14.14 -3.94
C ASN A 68 -3.56 -12.89 -4.26
N ALA A 69 -4.83 -12.82 -3.92
CA ALA A 69 -5.61 -11.62 -4.15
C ALA A 69 -5.05 -10.44 -3.36
N MET A 70 -4.60 -10.69 -2.12
CA MET A 70 -3.99 -9.64 -1.33
C MET A 70 -2.66 -9.22 -1.90
N VAL A 71 -1.89 -10.17 -2.39
CA VAL A 71 -0.60 -9.85 -3.01
C VAL A 71 -0.81 -8.99 -4.24
N ASP A 72 -1.76 -9.37 -5.07
CA ASP A 72 -2.05 -8.62 -6.29
C ASP A 72 -2.51 -7.21 -5.96
N GLU A 73 -3.33 -7.06 -4.94
CA GLU A 73 -3.78 -5.74 -4.53
C GLU A 73 -2.59 -4.89 -4.06
N PHE A 74 -1.69 -5.49 -3.30
CA PHE A 74 -0.51 -4.75 -2.85
C PHE A 74 0.35 -4.32 -4.03
N ILE A 75 0.52 -5.18 -5.02
CA ILE A 75 1.29 -4.83 -6.20
C ILE A 75 0.65 -3.64 -6.91
N ASP A 76 -0.67 -3.66 -7.06
CA ASP A 76 -1.37 -2.56 -7.71
C ASP A 76 -1.18 -1.26 -6.95
N PHE A 77 -1.29 -1.29 -5.62
CA PHE A 77 -1.05 -0.11 -4.82
C PHE A 77 0.38 0.39 -4.97
N PHE A 78 1.32 -0.53 -4.92
CA PHE A 78 2.73 -0.16 -5.00
C PHE A 78 3.05 0.46 -6.35
N GLU A 79 2.54 -0.12 -7.42
CA GLU A 79 2.76 0.44 -8.75
C GLU A 79 2.16 1.84 -8.85
N HIS A 80 0.97 2.02 -8.30
CA HIS A 80 0.34 3.32 -8.31
C HIS A 80 1.22 4.37 -7.63
N TYR A 81 1.71 4.04 -6.43
CA TYR A 81 2.48 5.00 -5.66
C TYR A 81 3.89 5.19 -6.20
N LEU A 82 4.44 4.19 -6.84
CA LEU A 82 5.69 4.41 -7.56
C LEU A 82 5.51 5.52 -8.61
N GLY A 83 4.39 5.51 -9.31
CA GLY A 83 4.09 6.57 -10.26
C GLY A 83 3.92 7.92 -9.61
N VAL A 84 3.26 7.94 -8.44
CA VAL A 84 3.02 9.19 -7.73
C VAL A 84 4.32 9.84 -7.28
N HIS A 85 5.26 9.05 -6.78
CA HIS A 85 6.49 9.58 -6.19
C HIS A 85 7.65 9.65 -7.16
N LYS A 86 7.44 9.20 -8.38
CA LYS A 86 8.50 9.16 -9.38
C LYS A 86 8.98 10.57 -9.68
N PRO A 87 10.29 10.81 -9.68
CA PRO A 87 10.79 12.13 -10.06
C PRO A 87 10.46 12.43 -11.51
N LYS A 88 10.29 13.70 -11.81
CA LYS A 88 9.95 14.12 -13.18
C LYS A 88 10.97 13.68 -14.19
N ASP A 89 12.23 13.62 -13.77
CA ASP A 89 13.33 13.28 -14.67
C ASP A 89 13.57 11.80 -14.81
N ALA A 90 12.83 10.97 -14.07
CA ALA A 90 13.06 9.54 -14.14
C ALA A 90 12.61 9.00 -15.48
N PRO A 91 13.31 8.01 -16.02
CA PRO A 91 12.87 7.38 -17.26
C PRO A 91 11.48 6.79 -17.13
N ILE A 92 10.75 6.85 -18.22
CA ILE A 92 9.36 6.42 -18.21
C ILE A 92 9.24 4.93 -17.93
N ASP A 93 10.18 4.15 -18.44
CA ASP A 93 10.12 2.70 -18.31
C ASP A 93 10.82 2.20 -17.05
N SER A 94 11.18 3.11 -16.15
CA SER A 94 11.96 2.74 -14.97
C SER A 94 11.23 1.75 -14.07
N LEU A 95 9.91 1.82 -14.02
CA LEU A 95 9.16 0.92 -13.17
C LEU A 95 9.34 -0.54 -13.62
N ALA A 96 9.15 -0.78 -14.90
CA ALA A 96 9.33 -2.13 -15.42
C ALA A 96 10.75 -2.60 -15.23
N GLN A 97 11.72 -1.70 -15.41
CA GLN A 97 13.11 -2.05 -15.23
C GLN A 97 13.44 -2.39 -13.80
N LEU A 98 12.85 -1.66 -12.86
CA LEU A 98 13.07 -1.94 -11.44
C LEU A 98 12.51 -3.29 -11.07
N ILE A 99 11.34 -3.61 -11.55
CA ILE A 99 10.73 -4.90 -11.27
C ILE A 99 11.56 -6.03 -11.88
N GLU A 100 12.02 -5.84 -13.10
CA GLU A 100 12.88 -6.83 -13.75
C GLU A 100 14.16 -7.03 -12.97
N ARG A 101 14.78 -5.93 -12.54
CA ARG A 101 16.03 -6.01 -11.81
C ARG A 101 15.83 -6.74 -10.48
N ALA A 102 14.74 -6.47 -9.80
CA ALA A 102 14.46 -7.14 -8.54
C ALA A 102 14.31 -8.64 -8.74
N LYS A 103 13.69 -9.04 -9.84
CA LYS A 103 13.56 -10.46 -10.14
C LYS A 103 14.88 -11.11 -10.45
N ASN A 104 15.77 -10.38 -11.11
CA ASN A 104 17.04 -10.94 -11.54
C ASN A 104 18.07 -10.98 -10.45
N ASP A 105 17.92 -10.16 -9.41
CA ASP A 105 18.86 -10.09 -8.31
C ASP A 105 18.63 -11.17 -7.28
N PHE A 106 17.59 -11.93 -7.43
CA PHE A 106 17.29 -13.05 -6.56
C PHE A 106 17.30 -14.35 -7.37
#